data_9ae0c5b4d653ca2c47f47697e2001349
#
_entry.id   9ae0c5b4d653ca2c47f47697e2001349
#
_cell.length_a   1.000
_cell.length_b   1.000
_cell.length_c   1.000
_cell.angle_alpha   90.00
_cell.angle_beta   90.00
_cell.angle_gamma   90.00
#
_symmetry.space_group_name_H-M   'P 1'
#
loop_
_entity.id
_entity.type
_entity.pdbx_description
1 polymer ?
#
loop_
_entity_poly.entity_id
_entity_poly.type
_entity_poly.pdbx_seq_one_letter_code
_entity_poly.pdbx_strand_id
1 'polypeptide(L)'
;DKYLATHMEYTSRHRIQLAIKAEYIRVNDKIVKANYVIRPGDVIKFVMPYQRRGLEILPENIPLNIVHEDDDVLVLNKEAGMVVHPGHGHFSGTLVNALAHHLGISQGADAEDERMGVLVHRIDKDTSGLLVVAKNEESQLNLAKQFFVHSIERRYVAIVWGNLKEDEGTIIGNIGRDPNDRMRFKVFPEGDHGKHAVTHYRVLERFGY
;
A
#
# COMPACT_ATOMS: atom_id res chain seq x y z
N ASP A 1 -2.34 23.48 -12.81
CA ASP A 1 -2.18 22.33 -11.91
C ASP A 1 -2.64 22.61 -10.47
N LYS A 2 -2.28 23.74 -9.87
CA LYS A 2 -2.62 24.08 -8.47
C LYS A 2 -4.15 24.06 -8.22
N TYR A 3 -4.91 24.73 -9.09
CA TYR A 3 -6.37 24.80 -8.97
C TYR A 3 -7.01 23.40 -8.87
N LEU A 4 -6.63 22.50 -9.78
CA LEU A 4 -7.15 21.15 -9.78
C LEU A 4 -6.74 20.36 -8.53
N ALA A 5 -5.50 20.56 -8.05
CA ALA A 5 -5.02 19.89 -6.84
C ALA A 5 -5.77 20.32 -5.57
N THR A 6 -6.39 21.52 -5.56
CA THR A 6 -7.19 22.00 -4.43
C THR A 6 -8.68 21.66 -4.53
N HIS A 7 -9.17 21.29 -5.73
CA HIS A 7 -10.60 21.05 -5.98
C HIS A 7 -10.92 19.59 -6.34
N MET A 8 -9.91 18.73 -6.47
CA MET A 8 -10.10 17.31 -6.74
C MET A 8 -9.64 16.49 -5.53
N GLU A 9 -10.54 15.71 -4.99
CA GLU A 9 -10.23 14.70 -3.98
C GLU A 9 -9.45 13.54 -4.61
N TYR A 10 -8.62 12.88 -3.82
CA TYR A 10 -7.86 11.67 -4.17
C TYR A 10 -6.83 11.80 -5.31
N THR A 11 -6.42 13.03 -5.68
CA THR A 11 -5.36 13.21 -6.68
C THR A 11 -4.24 14.13 -6.19
N SER A 12 -2.99 13.83 -6.55
CA SER A 12 -1.85 14.67 -6.22
C SER A 12 -1.54 15.65 -7.35
N ARG A 13 -0.93 16.79 -7.00
CA ARG A 13 -0.46 17.76 -7.99
C ARG A 13 0.45 17.13 -9.05
N HIS A 14 1.28 16.18 -8.67
CA HIS A 14 2.16 15.45 -9.60
C HIS A 14 1.35 14.63 -10.63
N ARG A 15 0.30 13.93 -10.19
CA ARG A 15 -0.60 13.19 -11.11
C ARG A 15 -1.29 14.12 -12.10
N ILE A 16 -1.74 15.29 -11.65
CA ILE A 16 -2.35 16.31 -12.51
C ILE A 16 -1.34 16.81 -13.55
N GLN A 17 -0.09 17.05 -13.16
CA GLN A 17 0.97 17.49 -14.09
C GLN A 17 1.28 16.41 -15.15
N LEU A 18 1.30 15.14 -14.76
CA LEU A 18 1.45 14.02 -15.69
C LEU A 18 0.26 13.93 -16.66
N ALA A 19 -0.98 14.11 -16.18
CA ALA A 19 -2.17 14.10 -17.01
C ALA A 19 -2.20 15.28 -18.01
N ILE A 20 -1.76 16.47 -17.59
CA ILE A 20 -1.61 17.64 -18.49
C ILE A 20 -0.53 17.34 -19.56
N LYS A 21 0.61 16.80 -19.16
CA LYS A 21 1.70 16.45 -20.08
C LYS A 21 1.29 15.39 -21.09
N ALA A 22 0.42 14.46 -20.68
CA ALA A 22 -0.16 13.42 -21.53
C ALA A 22 -1.36 13.90 -22.35
N GLU A 23 -1.68 15.20 -22.33
CA GLU A 23 -2.79 15.85 -23.05
C GLU A 23 -4.19 15.38 -22.63
N TYR A 24 -4.31 14.74 -21.47
CA TYR A 24 -5.59 14.27 -20.91
C TYR A 24 -6.40 15.38 -20.23
N ILE A 25 -5.81 16.56 -20.03
CA ILE A 25 -6.50 17.73 -19.51
C ILE A 25 -6.43 18.84 -20.56
N ARG A 26 -7.60 19.30 -20.98
CA ARG A 26 -7.77 20.39 -21.95
C ARG A 26 -8.56 21.53 -21.32
N VAL A 27 -8.26 22.75 -21.72
CA VAL A 27 -9.02 23.94 -21.34
C VAL A 27 -9.59 24.55 -22.61
N ASN A 28 -10.91 24.70 -22.67
CA ASN A 28 -11.63 25.17 -23.85
C ASN A 28 -11.26 24.35 -25.11
N ASP A 29 -11.19 23.03 -24.96
CA ASP A 29 -10.78 22.05 -25.98
C ASP A 29 -9.33 22.18 -26.49
N LYS A 30 -8.50 23.04 -25.87
CA LYS A 30 -7.08 23.25 -26.22
C LYS A 30 -6.16 22.56 -25.24
N ILE A 31 -5.05 22.04 -25.75
CA ILE A 31 -3.96 21.51 -24.95
C ILE A 31 -3.30 22.71 -24.23
N VAL A 32 -3.05 22.55 -22.93
CA VAL A 32 -2.46 23.58 -22.09
C VAL A 32 -1.24 23.05 -21.33
N LYS A 33 -0.36 23.95 -20.89
CA LYS A 33 0.76 23.60 -20.00
C LYS A 33 0.31 23.63 -18.53
N ALA A 34 1.05 22.96 -17.66
CA ALA A 34 0.75 22.88 -16.22
C ALA A 34 0.70 24.26 -15.52
N ASN A 35 1.39 25.23 -16.05
CA ASN A 35 1.41 26.62 -15.56
C ASN A 35 0.32 27.52 -16.17
N TYR A 36 -0.61 26.98 -16.95
CA TYR A 36 -1.72 27.75 -17.50
C TYR A 36 -2.50 28.45 -16.37
N VAL A 37 -2.77 29.73 -16.55
CA VAL A 37 -3.53 30.57 -15.61
C VAL A 37 -5.01 30.47 -15.99
N ILE A 38 -5.81 29.83 -15.14
CA ILE A 38 -7.23 29.67 -15.33
C ILE A 38 -7.94 31.01 -15.19
N ARG A 39 -8.91 31.27 -16.06
CA ARG A 39 -9.75 32.47 -16.07
C ARG A 39 -11.21 32.09 -15.75
N PRO A 40 -11.99 33.01 -15.18
CA PRO A 40 -13.43 32.81 -15.06
C PRO A 40 -14.06 32.46 -16.40
N GLY A 41 -14.87 31.40 -16.45
CA GLY A 41 -15.50 30.91 -17.68
C GLY A 41 -14.70 29.84 -18.44
N ASP A 42 -13.47 29.52 -18.04
CA ASP A 42 -12.75 28.41 -18.65
C ASP A 42 -13.40 27.06 -18.35
N VAL A 43 -13.62 26.26 -19.39
CA VAL A 43 -14.14 24.90 -19.31
C VAL A 43 -12.96 23.92 -19.30
N ILE A 44 -12.77 23.21 -18.18
CA ILE A 44 -11.72 22.20 -18.05
C ILE A 44 -12.33 20.84 -18.36
N LYS A 45 -11.82 20.18 -19.41
CA LYS A 45 -12.22 18.84 -19.79
C LYS A 45 -11.11 17.83 -19.47
N PHE A 46 -11.51 16.74 -18.85
CA PHE A 46 -10.68 15.55 -18.67
C PHE A 46 -10.98 14.60 -19.82
N VAL A 47 -10.01 14.45 -20.73
CA VAL A 47 -10.05 13.46 -21.80
C VAL A 47 -9.19 12.30 -21.33
N MET A 48 -9.73 11.53 -20.41
CA MET A 48 -9.03 10.28 -20.05
C MET A 48 -9.35 9.24 -21.11
N PRO A 49 -8.37 8.81 -21.92
CA PRO A 49 -8.50 7.50 -22.50
C PRO A 49 -8.53 6.55 -21.30
N TYR A 50 -9.57 5.75 -21.23
CA TYR A 50 -9.66 4.67 -20.24
C TYR A 50 -8.56 3.66 -20.55
N GLN A 51 -7.33 4.01 -20.21
CA GLN A 51 -6.25 3.04 -20.14
C GLN A 51 -6.41 2.42 -18.75
N ARG A 52 -6.96 1.21 -18.74
CA ARG A 52 -6.80 0.27 -17.63
C ARG A 52 -5.29 0.10 -17.37
N ARG A 53 -4.71 1.03 -16.60
CA ARG A 53 -3.39 0.87 -15.98
C ARG A 53 -3.55 0.34 -14.56
N GLY A 54 -4.55 -0.48 -14.33
CA GLY A 54 -4.52 -1.47 -13.29
C GLY A 54 -3.55 -2.58 -13.77
N LEU A 55 -2.64 -3.00 -12.95
CA LEU A 55 -2.01 -4.30 -13.13
C LEU A 55 -3.19 -5.29 -13.17
N GLU A 56 -3.43 -5.86 -14.34
CA GLU A 56 -4.44 -6.90 -14.49
C GLU A 56 -4.06 -8.04 -13.53
N ILE A 57 -4.92 -8.28 -12.54
CA ILE A 57 -4.67 -9.33 -11.58
C ILE A 57 -5.18 -10.62 -12.20
N LEU A 58 -4.26 -11.50 -12.52
CA LEU A 58 -4.57 -12.84 -13.00
C LEU A 58 -4.81 -13.74 -11.77
N PRO A 59 -6.00 -14.35 -11.64
CA PRO A 59 -6.24 -15.34 -10.61
C PRO A 59 -5.31 -16.54 -10.78
N GLU A 60 -4.61 -16.91 -9.71
CA GLU A 60 -3.68 -18.04 -9.72
C GLU A 60 -4.04 -19.02 -8.60
N ASN A 61 -4.10 -20.32 -8.91
CA ASN A 61 -4.38 -21.37 -7.93
C ASN A 61 -3.14 -21.62 -7.05
N ILE A 62 -2.89 -20.69 -6.14
CA ILE A 62 -1.81 -20.78 -5.15
C ILE A 62 -2.46 -21.14 -3.81
N PRO A 63 -2.00 -22.19 -3.12
CA PRO A 63 -2.53 -22.57 -1.83
C PRO A 63 -2.42 -21.45 -0.79
N LEU A 64 -3.49 -21.19 -0.06
CA LEU A 64 -3.56 -20.24 1.04
C LEU A 64 -3.71 -20.97 2.38
N ASN A 65 -2.90 -20.63 3.36
CA ASN A 65 -3.06 -21.11 4.72
C ASN A 65 -4.07 -20.22 5.45
N ILE A 66 -5.38 -20.53 5.26
CA ILE A 66 -6.49 -19.78 5.84
C ILE A 66 -6.69 -20.23 7.28
N VAL A 67 -6.67 -19.28 8.20
CA VAL A 67 -6.85 -19.49 9.65
C VAL A 67 -8.30 -19.24 10.07
N HIS A 68 -8.94 -18.27 9.44
CA HIS A 68 -10.34 -17.92 9.66
C HIS A 68 -10.92 -17.29 8.40
N GLU A 69 -12.17 -17.61 8.10
CA GLU A 69 -12.93 -16.95 7.04
C GLU A 69 -14.41 -16.94 7.39
N ASP A 70 -15.04 -15.78 7.21
CA ASP A 70 -16.48 -15.57 7.29
C ASP A 70 -16.95 -14.71 6.10
N ASP A 71 -18.13 -14.11 6.18
CA ASP A 71 -18.68 -13.27 5.10
C ASP A 71 -17.98 -11.92 4.98
N ASP A 72 -17.34 -11.45 6.04
CA ASP A 72 -16.76 -10.11 6.15
C ASP A 72 -15.23 -10.09 6.03
N VAL A 73 -14.56 -11.09 6.62
CA VAL A 73 -13.11 -11.11 6.68
C VAL A 73 -12.52 -12.48 6.37
N LEU A 74 -11.30 -12.48 5.88
CA LEU A 74 -10.45 -13.63 5.73
C LEU A 74 -9.13 -13.35 6.45
N VAL A 75 -8.73 -14.25 7.34
CA VAL A 75 -7.43 -14.23 8.03
C VAL A 75 -6.61 -15.39 7.53
N LEU A 76 -5.42 -15.08 7.03
CA LEU A 76 -4.49 -16.10 6.54
C LEU A 76 -3.12 -15.96 7.21
N ASN A 77 -2.39 -17.06 7.26
CA ASN A 77 -1.00 -17.10 7.68
C ASN A 77 -0.11 -17.06 6.43
N LYS A 78 0.42 -15.88 6.10
CA LYS A 78 1.28 -15.71 4.92
C LYS A 78 2.62 -16.38 5.15
N GLU A 79 3.08 -17.16 4.19
CA GLU A 79 4.42 -17.74 4.19
C GLU A 79 5.49 -16.70 3.87
N ALA A 80 6.70 -16.92 4.38
CA ALA A 80 7.88 -16.15 3.99
C ALA A 80 8.21 -16.43 2.51
N GLY A 81 8.71 -15.42 1.80
CA GLY A 81 9.00 -15.49 0.37
C GLY A 81 7.85 -15.04 -0.54
N MET A 82 6.60 -15.04 -0.05
CA MET A 82 5.44 -14.60 -0.82
C MET A 82 5.30 -13.08 -0.80
N VAL A 83 5.27 -12.47 -2.00
CA VAL A 83 4.97 -11.04 -2.16
C VAL A 83 3.47 -10.81 -2.02
N VAL A 84 3.07 -9.72 -1.37
CA VAL A 84 1.65 -9.42 -1.15
C VAL A 84 0.99 -8.86 -2.41
N HIS A 85 1.54 -7.78 -2.99
CA HIS A 85 0.99 -7.12 -4.18
C HIS A 85 1.89 -7.29 -5.40
N PRO A 86 1.32 -7.44 -6.60
CA PRO A 86 2.09 -7.34 -7.83
C PRO A 86 2.86 -6.01 -7.90
N GLY A 87 4.09 -6.06 -8.41
CA GLY A 87 4.94 -4.89 -8.53
C GLY A 87 6.17 -5.18 -9.39
N HIS A 88 7.13 -4.23 -9.44
CA HIS A 88 8.35 -4.40 -10.23
C HIS A 88 9.06 -5.71 -9.89
N GLY A 89 9.21 -6.58 -10.91
CA GLY A 89 9.86 -7.88 -10.80
C GLY A 89 8.97 -9.02 -10.28
N HIS A 90 7.72 -8.74 -9.87
CA HIS A 90 6.77 -9.73 -9.35
C HIS A 90 5.36 -9.39 -9.83
N PHE A 91 5.02 -9.76 -11.05
CA PHE A 91 3.69 -9.50 -11.64
C PHE A 91 2.72 -10.68 -11.46
N SER A 92 3.21 -11.82 -11.00
CA SER A 92 2.49 -13.06 -10.75
C SER A 92 3.02 -13.73 -9.49
N GLY A 93 2.38 -14.79 -9.02
CA GLY A 93 2.79 -15.52 -7.83
C GLY A 93 2.62 -14.75 -6.53
N THR A 94 1.75 -13.73 -6.50
CA THR A 94 1.55 -12.90 -5.32
C THR A 94 0.33 -13.33 -4.51
N LEU A 95 0.24 -12.88 -3.27
CA LEU A 95 -0.93 -13.13 -2.42
C LEU A 95 -2.23 -12.63 -3.08
N VAL A 96 -2.17 -11.48 -3.77
CA VAL A 96 -3.33 -10.92 -4.48
C VAL A 96 -3.79 -11.84 -5.61
N ASN A 97 -2.87 -12.48 -6.36
CA ASN A 97 -3.23 -13.47 -7.38
C ASN A 97 -3.93 -14.70 -6.77
N ALA A 98 -3.43 -15.18 -5.62
CA ALA A 98 -4.03 -16.29 -4.88
C ALA A 98 -5.42 -15.94 -4.34
N LEU A 99 -5.57 -14.76 -3.75
CA LEU A 99 -6.86 -14.25 -3.25
C LEU A 99 -7.88 -14.08 -4.38
N ALA A 100 -7.47 -13.57 -5.53
CA ALA A 100 -8.34 -13.45 -6.70
C ALA A 100 -8.90 -14.83 -7.14
N HIS A 101 -8.07 -15.85 -7.13
CA HIS A 101 -8.52 -17.21 -7.42
C HIS A 101 -9.47 -17.75 -6.32
N HIS A 102 -9.10 -17.60 -5.04
CA HIS A 102 -9.88 -18.09 -3.91
C HIS A 102 -11.28 -17.45 -3.84
N LEU A 103 -11.36 -16.14 -4.10
CA LEU A 103 -12.61 -15.37 -4.09
C LEU A 103 -13.41 -15.47 -5.39
N GLY A 104 -12.96 -16.24 -6.38
CA GLY A 104 -13.67 -16.45 -7.64
C GLY A 104 -13.74 -15.21 -8.53
N ILE A 105 -12.73 -14.33 -8.46
CA ILE A 105 -12.66 -13.11 -9.25
C ILE A 105 -12.27 -13.45 -10.68
N SER A 106 -13.02 -12.95 -11.66
CA SER A 106 -12.79 -13.22 -13.08
C SER A 106 -11.50 -12.56 -13.59
N GLN A 107 -10.89 -13.13 -14.64
CA GLN A 107 -9.81 -12.49 -15.37
C GLN A 107 -10.25 -11.10 -15.88
N GLY A 108 -9.38 -10.12 -15.80
CA GLY A 108 -9.63 -8.75 -16.21
C GLY A 108 -10.28 -7.87 -15.14
N ALA A 109 -10.45 -8.37 -13.91
CA ALA A 109 -10.78 -7.53 -12.78
C ALA A 109 -9.58 -6.59 -12.51
N ASP A 110 -9.84 -5.30 -12.38
CA ASP A 110 -8.83 -4.33 -11.94
C ASP A 110 -8.51 -4.57 -10.45
N ALA A 111 -7.34 -4.15 -10.02
CA ALA A 111 -6.97 -4.18 -8.60
C ALA A 111 -7.94 -3.38 -7.70
N GLU A 112 -8.82 -2.61 -8.31
CA GLU A 112 -9.88 -1.79 -7.71
C GLU A 112 -11.27 -2.47 -7.82
N ASP A 113 -11.36 -3.72 -8.30
CA ASP A 113 -12.63 -4.45 -8.32
C ASP A 113 -13.10 -4.66 -6.87
N GLU A 114 -14.31 -4.19 -6.56
CA GLU A 114 -14.93 -4.24 -5.22
C GLU A 114 -14.99 -5.66 -4.63
N ARG A 115 -14.97 -6.69 -5.51
CA ARG A 115 -14.96 -8.11 -5.10
C ARG A 115 -13.57 -8.62 -4.76
N MET A 116 -12.51 -7.87 -5.07
CA MET A 116 -11.19 -8.18 -4.58
C MET A 116 -11.15 -7.84 -3.11
N GLY A 117 -11.12 -8.85 -2.28
CA GLY A 117 -10.87 -8.68 -0.87
C GLY A 117 -9.77 -7.63 -0.67
N VAL A 118 -10.14 -6.50 -0.09
CA VAL A 118 -9.23 -5.36 -0.09
C VAL A 118 -8.22 -5.53 1.02
N LEU A 119 -6.97 -5.58 0.63
CA LEU A 119 -5.87 -5.60 1.56
C LEU A 119 -5.79 -4.27 2.31
N VAL A 120 -6.10 -4.30 3.58
CA VAL A 120 -6.05 -3.14 4.48
C VAL A 120 -4.67 -2.91 5.09
N HIS A 121 -3.80 -3.92 5.01
CA HIS A 121 -2.39 -3.84 5.43
C HIS A 121 -1.53 -4.82 4.64
N ARG A 122 -0.24 -4.77 4.88
CA ARG A 122 0.72 -5.72 4.29
C ARG A 122 1.85 -6.02 5.27
N ILE A 123 2.48 -7.16 5.09
CA ILE A 123 3.77 -7.51 5.67
C ILE A 123 4.77 -7.75 4.52
N ASP A 124 6.05 -7.69 4.82
CA ASP A 124 7.09 -7.81 3.79
C ASP A 124 7.18 -9.21 3.21
N LYS A 125 7.85 -9.34 2.06
CA LYS A 125 8.01 -10.60 1.33
C LYS A 125 8.48 -11.73 2.25
N ASP A 126 9.55 -11.49 3.00
CA ASP A 126 10.21 -12.52 3.82
C ASP A 126 9.68 -12.58 5.26
N THR A 127 8.67 -11.77 5.58
CA THR A 127 7.93 -11.85 6.84
C THR A 127 6.79 -12.85 6.69
N SER A 128 6.72 -13.82 7.59
CA SER A 128 5.57 -14.74 7.74
C SER A 128 4.63 -14.24 8.83
N GLY A 129 3.40 -14.73 8.82
CA GLY A 129 2.44 -14.48 9.88
C GLY A 129 1.07 -14.02 9.40
N LEU A 130 0.22 -13.65 10.35
CA LEU A 130 -1.18 -13.35 10.11
C LEU A 130 -1.37 -12.08 9.29
N LEU A 131 -2.26 -12.18 8.32
CA LEU A 131 -2.70 -11.08 7.49
C LEU A 131 -4.22 -11.12 7.39
N VAL A 132 -4.89 -9.98 7.62
CA VAL A 132 -6.34 -9.87 7.48
C VAL A 132 -6.70 -9.20 6.16
N VAL A 133 -7.71 -9.76 5.51
CA VAL A 133 -8.26 -9.31 4.24
C VAL A 133 -9.73 -9.00 4.45
N ALA A 134 -10.21 -7.87 3.98
CA ALA A 134 -11.63 -7.55 3.95
C ALA A 134 -12.27 -8.23 2.73
N LYS A 135 -13.49 -8.75 2.87
CA LYS A 135 -14.23 -9.41 1.78
C LYS A 135 -15.30 -8.51 1.17
N ASN A 136 -15.63 -7.38 1.81
CA ASN A 136 -16.59 -6.39 1.35
C ASN A 136 -16.16 -4.97 1.74
N GLU A 137 -16.81 -3.97 1.18
CA GLU A 137 -16.47 -2.56 1.39
C GLU A 137 -16.65 -2.11 2.85
N GLU A 138 -17.68 -2.58 3.54
CA GLU A 138 -17.94 -2.21 4.94
C GLU A 138 -16.81 -2.68 5.86
N SER A 139 -16.42 -3.94 5.73
CA SER A 139 -15.31 -4.52 6.50
C SER A 139 -13.98 -3.83 6.14
N GLN A 140 -13.78 -3.45 4.88
CA GLN A 140 -12.63 -2.69 4.43
C GLN A 140 -12.53 -1.34 5.13
N LEU A 141 -13.60 -0.55 5.11
CA LEU A 141 -13.63 0.76 5.74
C LEU A 141 -13.39 0.67 7.25
N ASN A 142 -14.02 -0.31 7.90
CA ASN A 142 -13.86 -0.55 9.33
C ASN A 142 -12.44 -0.95 9.71
N LEU A 143 -11.83 -1.89 8.98
CA LEU A 143 -10.46 -2.33 9.21
C LEU A 143 -9.45 -1.21 8.87
N ALA A 144 -9.61 -0.54 7.73
CA ALA A 144 -8.74 0.57 7.33
C ALA A 144 -8.73 1.69 8.39
N LYS A 145 -9.87 2.02 8.97
CA LYS A 145 -9.97 2.97 10.07
C LYS A 145 -9.16 2.52 11.29
N GLN A 146 -9.25 1.25 11.69
CA GLN A 146 -8.48 0.72 12.81
C GLN A 146 -6.98 0.77 12.55
N PHE A 147 -6.52 0.45 11.32
CA PHE A 147 -5.12 0.61 10.94
C PHE A 147 -4.68 2.07 10.95
N PHE A 148 -5.53 2.98 10.48
CA PHE A 148 -5.23 4.42 10.43
C PHE A 148 -5.08 5.04 11.82
N VAL A 149 -5.96 4.72 12.76
CA VAL A 149 -5.90 5.23 14.15
C VAL A 149 -4.97 4.40 15.05
N HIS A 150 -4.30 3.39 14.51
CA HIS A 150 -3.40 2.49 15.22
C HIS A 150 -4.04 1.78 16.43
N SER A 151 -5.34 1.46 16.37
CA SER A 151 -6.04 0.72 17.45
C SER A 151 -5.80 -0.79 17.37
N ILE A 152 -5.24 -1.29 16.28
CA ILE A 152 -4.92 -2.72 16.10
C ILE A 152 -3.62 -3.04 16.83
N GLU A 153 -3.67 -4.04 17.71
CA GLU A 153 -2.49 -4.57 18.36
C GLU A 153 -1.72 -5.47 17.38
N ARG A 154 -0.44 -5.14 17.15
CA ARG A 154 0.45 -5.89 16.25
C ARG A 154 1.67 -6.36 17.00
N ARG A 155 1.94 -7.66 16.95
CA ARG A 155 3.11 -8.28 17.56
C ARG A 155 3.92 -9.03 16.53
N TYR A 156 5.23 -8.86 16.58
CA TYR A 156 6.19 -9.54 15.70
C TYR A 156 7.29 -10.17 16.53
N VAL A 157 7.84 -11.28 16.06
CA VAL A 157 9.08 -11.86 16.57
C VAL A 157 10.14 -11.67 15.51
N ALA A 158 11.31 -11.15 15.91
CA ALA A 158 12.42 -10.91 15.00
C ALA A 158 13.76 -11.29 15.65
N ILE A 159 14.66 -11.81 14.84
CA ILE A 159 16.09 -11.95 15.20
C ILE A 159 16.79 -10.69 14.73
N VAL A 160 17.53 -10.05 15.60
CA VAL A 160 18.24 -8.80 15.32
C VAL A 160 19.74 -8.97 15.55
N TRP A 161 20.55 -8.18 14.85
CA TRP A 161 22.00 -8.13 15.06
C TRP A 161 22.35 -7.35 16.33
N GLY A 162 23.35 -7.86 17.06
CA GLY A 162 23.87 -7.23 18.26
C GLY A 162 23.02 -7.54 19.50
N ASN A 163 23.42 -6.94 20.62
CA ASN A 163 22.75 -7.09 21.90
C ASN A 163 22.11 -5.77 22.33
N LEU A 164 20.82 -5.80 22.59
CA LEU A 164 20.12 -4.70 23.23
C LEU A 164 20.55 -4.66 24.71
N LYS A 165 20.83 -3.47 25.25
CA LYS A 165 21.26 -3.31 26.64
C LYS A 165 20.16 -3.70 27.62
N GLU A 166 18.95 -3.19 27.36
CA GLU A 166 17.77 -3.41 28.20
C GLU A 166 16.91 -4.53 27.63
N ASP A 167 16.23 -5.26 28.50
CA ASP A 167 15.32 -6.35 28.10
C ASP A 167 14.00 -5.84 27.51
N GLU A 168 13.61 -4.62 27.83
CA GLU A 168 12.42 -3.97 27.28
C GLU A 168 12.73 -2.50 26.97
N GLY A 169 12.05 -1.96 25.98
CA GLY A 169 12.22 -0.54 25.64
C GLY A 169 11.32 -0.05 24.53
N THR A 170 11.48 1.23 24.23
CA THR A 170 10.77 1.91 23.16
C THR A 170 11.74 2.63 22.25
N ILE A 171 11.66 2.36 20.96
CA ILE A 171 12.40 3.03 19.91
C ILE A 171 11.47 4.01 19.22
N ILE A 172 11.84 5.29 19.23
CA ILE A 172 11.08 6.38 18.60
C ILE A 172 11.98 7.04 17.56
N GLY A 173 11.45 7.28 16.37
CA GLY A 173 12.15 7.98 15.31
C GLY A 173 11.36 7.94 14.01
N ASN A 174 11.83 8.68 13.02
CA ASN A 174 11.27 8.59 11.69
C ASN A 174 11.99 7.51 10.89
N ILE A 175 11.24 6.70 10.17
CA ILE A 175 11.78 5.66 9.27
C ILE A 175 11.58 6.10 7.83
N GLY A 176 12.65 6.11 7.05
CA GLY A 176 12.63 6.45 5.63
C GLY A 176 13.68 5.68 4.84
N ARG A 177 13.63 5.82 3.51
CA ARG A 177 14.66 5.27 2.64
C ARG A 177 15.99 5.97 2.89
N ASP A 178 17.10 5.21 2.93
CA ASP A 178 18.43 5.79 3.01
C ASP A 178 18.70 6.60 1.71
N PRO A 179 19.07 7.89 1.81
CA PRO A 179 19.41 8.69 0.64
C PRO A 179 20.57 8.14 -0.20
N ASN A 180 21.49 7.41 0.43
CA ASN A 180 22.66 6.84 -0.20
C ASN A 180 22.45 5.42 -0.75
N ASP A 181 21.47 4.69 -0.19
CA ASP A 181 21.11 3.34 -0.63
C ASP A 181 19.59 3.14 -0.57
N ARG A 182 18.94 3.29 -1.72
CA ARG A 182 17.48 3.17 -1.84
C ARG A 182 16.93 1.77 -1.50
N MET A 183 17.77 0.76 -1.40
CA MET A 183 17.37 -0.58 -0.98
C MET A 183 17.26 -0.70 0.54
N ARG A 184 17.83 0.24 1.29
CA ARG A 184 17.85 0.25 2.75
C ARG A 184 16.88 1.26 3.34
N PHE A 185 16.39 0.93 4.54
CA PHE A 185 15.70 1.87 5.40
C PHE A 185 16.64 2.36 6.50
N LYS A 186 16.44 3.61 6.92
CA LYS A 186 17.23 4.24 7.96
C LYS A 186 16.29 4.97 8.94
N VAL A 187 16.70 5.01 10.19
CA VAL A 187 16.05 5.83 11.21
C VAL A 187 16.64 7.23 11.16
N PHE A 188 15.78 8.23 11.16
CA PHE A 188 16.10 9.64 11.23
C PHE A 188 15.64 10.18 12.61
N PRO A 189 16.54 10.23 13.61
CA PRO A 189 16.17 10.56 14.99
C PRO A 189 15.65 12.00 15.13
N GLU A 190 16.16 12.91 14.30
CA GLU A 190 15.82 14.34 14.33
C GLU A 190 14.49 14.67 13.63
N GLY A 191 13.84 13.67 13.00
CA GLY A 191 12.51 13.83 12.40
C GLY A 191 12.48 14.64 11.10
N ASP A 192 13.63 14.96 10.51
CA ASP A 192 13.80 15.76 9.30
C ASP A 192 13.41 15.02 8.02
N HIS A 193 13.37 13.70 8.08
CA HIS A 193 13.03 12.83 6.94
C HIS A 193 12.27 11.57 7.40
N GLY A 194 11.53 10.93 6.45
CA GLY A 194 10.81 9.69 6.73
C GLY A 194 9.45 9.87 7.41
N LYS A 195 8.90 8.79 7.92
CA LYS A 195 7.60 8.76 8.63
C LYS A 195 7.82 8.42 10.08
N HIS A 196 7.13 9.13 10.97
CA HIS A 196 7.17 8.85 12.41
C HIS A 196 6.79 7.40 12.71
N ALA A 197 7.59 6.76 13.55
CA ALA A 197 7.38 5.38 13.98
C ALA A 197 7.74 5.21 15.45
N VAL A 198 6.96 4.36 16.12
CA VAL A 198 7.19 3.95 17.51
C VAL A 198 7.17 2.43 17.54
N THR A 199 8.20 1.83 18.11
CA THR A 199 8.32 0.38 18.28
C THR A 199 8.65 0.07 19.73
N HIS A 200 7.74 -0.64 20.40
CA HIS A 200 8.02 -1.22 21.71
C HIS A 200 8.63 -2.60 21.51
N TYR A 201 9.68 -2.92 22.25
CA TYR A 201 10.30 -4.23 22.16
C TYR A 201 10.46 -4.87 23.53
N ARG A 202 10.51 -6.20 23.51
CA ARG A 202 10.91 -7.04 24.63
C ARG A 202 11.81 -8.16 24.13
N VAL A 203 12.97 -8.31 24.74
CA VAL A 203 13.90 -9.39 24.45
C VAL A 203 13.33 -10.71 24.98
N LEU A 204 13.19 -11.68 24.11
CA LEU A 204 12.70 -13.02 24.46
C LEU A 204 13.88 -13.94 24.77
N GLU A 205 14.96 -13.82 24.00
CA GLU A 205 16.13 -14.69 24.11
C GLU A 205 17.37 -13.94 23.65
N ARG A 206 18.52 -14.25 24.26
CA ARG A 206 19.83 -13.73 23.89
C ARG A 206 20.71 -14.89 23.43
N PHE A 207 21.28 -14.76 22.25
CA PHE A 207 22.20 -15.76 21.71
C PHE A 207 23.63 -15.36 22.06
N GLY A 208 24.40 -16.30 22.61
CA GLY A 208 25.83 -16.12 22.81
C GLY A 208 26.60 -16.37 21.51
N TYR A 209 27.53 -15.48 21.21
CA TYR A 209 28.54 -15.67 20.18
C TYR A 209 29.91 -15.81 20.87
#